data_344ae690ce0de37685802961fbb0461d
#
_entry.id   344ae690ce0de37685802961fbb0461d
#
_cell.length_a   1.000
_cell.length_b   1.000
_cell.length_c   1.000
_cell.angle_alpha   90.00
_cell.angle_beta   90.00
_cell.angle_gamma   90.00
#
_symmetry.space_group_name_H-M   'P 1'
#
loop_
_entity.id
_entity.type
_entity.pdbx_description
1 polymer ?
#
loop_
_entity_poly.entity_id
_entity_poly.type
_entity_poly.pdbx_seq_one_letter_code
_entity_poly.pdbx_strand_id
1 'polypeptide(L)'
;MASSSPIHKTSYHARSISLPSRPHPLIPQIDAHLCILRASEATSSSSSITDKLSSLENLYDCMENLLLLPLSRQALVQHQNQKWVNEVADGYLLLLDVCSVAEDALLQTKEGVQELQSTLRRRPYGEHGAANEVAEYLASRKKVKKVISKSLRDLKSKQRKCDFSISEKEPETVALVCILREVEVATLTVLESLLSSIAGPKMQSKTSKWSLVSRLMHSKRVESEEEKAEFGEFEKVDAAFQTHISQKTSKSFNIKAENVQNLLGNLELSIHDLDGGVGSLFRRLIKTRVSLLNILNH
;
A
#
# COMPACT_ATOMS: atom_id res chain seq x y z
N MET A 1 1.57 -51.33 -73.94
CA MET A 1 2.67 -50.92 -73.11
C MET A 1 2.27 -49.66 -72.36
N ALA A 2 1.87 -49.79 -71.09
CA ALA A 2 1.41 -48.68 -70.28
C ALA A 2 2.46 -48.46 -69.17
N SER A 3 3.12 -47.31 -69.24
CA SER A 3 4.10 -46.91 -68.25
C SER A 3 3.41 -46.30 -67.01
N SER A 4 3.52 -46.94 -65.88
CA SER A 4 3.07 -46.44 -64.60
C SER A 4 4.15 -45.54 -64.00
N SER A 5 3.82 -44.24 -63.75
CA SER A 5 4.66 -43.35 -63.03
C SER A 5 4.45 -43.53 -61.51
N PRO A 6 5.49 -43.45 -60.62
CA PRO A 6 5.35 -43.58 -59.19
C PRO A 6 4.85 -42.28 -58.58
N ILE A 7 3.81 -42.38 -57.77
CA ILE A 7 3.29 -41.29 -56.94
C ILE A 7 4.26 -41.03 -55.76
N HIS A 8 4.92 -39.89 -55.75
CA HIS A 8 5.69 -39.40 -54.61
C HIS A 8 4.75 -39.04 -53.44
N LYS A 9 4.74 -39.85 -52.39
CA LYS A 9 4.12 -39.51 -51.11
C LYS A 9 5.02 -38.54 -50.40
N THR A 10 4.63 -37.24 -50.37
CA THR A 10 5.24 -36.25 -49.49
C THR A 10 4.84 -36.55 -48.06
N SER A 11 5.82 -37.02 -47.28
CA SER A 11 5.69 -37.21 -45.83
C SER A 11 5.66 -35.83 -45.17
N TYR A 12 4.49 -35.39 -44.72
CA TYR A 12 4.37 -34.23 -43.83
C TYR A 12 4.84 -34.67 -42.45
N HIS A 13 5.99 -34.19 -42.02
CA HIS A 13 6.39 -34.30 -40.63
C HIS A 13 5.42 -33.46 -39.82
N ALA A 14 4.48 -34.11 -39.15
CA ALA A 14 3.71 -33.50 -38.06
C ALA A 14 4.70 -33.03 -36.99
N ARG A 15 4.91 -31.74 -36.87
CA ARG A 15 5.63 -31.18 -35.75
C ARG A 15 4.87 -31.58 -34.49
N SER A 16 5.54 -32.33 -33.64
CA SER A 16 5.08 -32.71 -32.33
C SER A 16 4.77 -31.44 -31.51
N ILE A 17 3.48 -31.19 -31.23
CA ILE A 17 2.97 -30.07 -30.41
C ILE A 17 3.02 -30.47 -28.94
N SER A 18 3.99 -31.23 -28.50
CA SER A 18 4.08 -31.68 -27.12
C SER A 18 5.39 -31.26 -26.45
N LEU A 19 5.64 -29.92 -26.42
CA LEU A 19 6.42 -29.33 -25.33
C LEU A 19 5.41 -28.57 -24.46
N PRO A 20 5.26 -28.93 -23.17
CA PRO A 20 4.59 -28.06 -22.23
C PRO A 20 5.37 -26.74 -22.26
N SER A 21 4.69 -25.65 -22.67
CA SER A 21 5.26 -24.32 -22.59
C SER A 21 5.56 -24.06 -21.10
N ARG A 22 6.84 -24.17 -20.72
CA ARG A 22 7.27 -23.82 -19.36
C ARG A 22 6.92 -22.36 -19.17
N PRO A 23 6.19 -22.02 -18.10
CA PRO A 23 5.90 -20.64 -17.81
C PRO A 23 7.23 -19.88 -17.70
N HIS A 24 7.25 -18.63 -18.21
CA HIS A 24 8.45 -17.79 -18.16
C HIS A 24 8.94 -17.67 -16.71
N PRO A 25 10.27 -17.72 -16.43
CA PRO A 25 10.82 -17.71 -15.07
C PRO A 25 10.36 -16.52 -14.19
N LEU A 26 9.93 -15.42 -14.79
CA LEU A 26 9.39 -14.25 -14.08
C LEU A 26 8.03 -14.53 -13.42
N ILE A 27 7.20 -15.43 -13.97
CA ILE A 27 5.88 -15.74 -13.40
C ILE A 27 6.00 -16.34 -12.00
N PRO A 28 6.80 -17.39 -11.76
CA PRO A 28 7.03 -17.91 -10.41
C PRO A 28 7.64 -16.87 -9.45
N GLN A 29 8.46 -15.92 -9.93
CA GLN A 29 9.00 -14.84 -9.09
C GLN A 29 7.91 -13.87 -8.65
N ILE A 30 7.03 -13.48 -9.57
CA ILE A 30 5.87 -12.62 -9.26
C ILE A 30 4.96 -13.33 -8.25
N ASP A 31 4.65 -14.63 -8.48
CA ASP A 31 3.84 -15.42 -7.56
C ASP A 31 4.46 -15.50 -6.16
N ALA A 32 5.80 -15.66 -6.08
CA ALA A 32 6.51 -15.68 -4.81
C ALA A 32 6.38 -14.33 -4.06
N HIS A 33 6.54 -13.19 -4.75
CA HIS A 33 6.37 -11.86 -4.15
C HIS A 33 4.91 -11.63 -3.70
N LEU A 34 3.93 -12.03 -4.51
CA LEU A 34 2.52 -11.96 -4.14
C LEU A 34 2.20 -12.83 -2.92
N CYS A 35 2.79 -14.01 -2.85
CA CYS A 35 2.62 -14.91 -1.71
C CYS A 35 3.18 -14.30 -0.41
N ILE A 36 4.37 -13.68 -0.46
CA ILE A 36 4.98 -12.98 0.68
C ILE A 36 4.07 -11.82 1.15
N LEU A 37 3.56 -11.00 0.24
CA LEU A 37 2.65 -9.91 0.58
C LEU A 37 1.36 -10.42 1.23
N ARG A 38 0.73 -11.47 0.69
CA ARG A 38 -0.47 -12.08 1.26
C ARG A 38 -0.21 -12.74 2.62
N ALA A 39 0.91 -13.42 2.79
CA ALA A 39 1.30 -14.03 4.05
C ALA A 39 1.51 -12.98 5.15
N SER A 40 2.10 -11.83 4.81
CA SER A 40 2.30 -10.71 5.74
C SER A 40 1.00 -10.03 6.21
N GLU A 41 -0.11 -10.27 5.52
CA GLU A 41 -1.44 -9.79 5.89
C GLU A 41 -2.22 -10.79 6.76
N ALA A 42 -2.04 -12.09 6.48
CA ALA A 42 -2.74 -13.16 7.19
C ALA A 42 -2.15 -13.41 8.59
N THR A 43 -0.85 -13.16 8.75
CA THR A 43 -0.20 -13.23 10.06
C THR A 43 -0.27 -11.86 10.71
N SER A 44 -0.72 -11.78 11.96
CA SER A 44 -0.57 -10.59 12.82
C SER A 44 0.90 -10.25 13.07
N SER A 45 1.80 -10.89 12.35
CA SER A 45 3.23 -10.64 12.33
C SER A 45 3.48 -9.21 11.86
N SER A 46 4.14 -8.45 12.68
CA SER A 46 4.46 -7.03 12.52
C SER A 46 5.50 -6.80 11.41
N SER A 47 5.23 -7.28 10.18
CA SER A 47 6.00 -6.80 9.05
C SER A 47 5.68 -5.33 8.87
N SER A 48 6.67 -4.50 8.99
CA SER A 48 6.57 -3.06 8.84
C SER A 48 5.88 -2.70 7.51
N ILE A 49 5.09 -1.65 7.50
CA ILE A 49 4.53 -1.09 6.23
C ILE A 49 5.67 -0.78 5.25
N THR A 50 6.83 -0.37 5.76
CA THR A 50 8.05 -0.13 4.98
C THR A 50 8.53 -1.40 4.27
N ASP A 51 8.49 -2.57 4.95
CA ASP A 51 8.87 -3.85 4.34
C ASP A 51 7.87 -4.25 3.23
N LYS A 52 6.58 -3.98 3.44
CA LYS A 52 5.55 -4.22 2.42
C LYS A 52 5.74 -3.31 1.19
N LEU A 53 6.08 -2.04 1.40
CA LEU A 53 6.40 -1.11 0.30
C LEU A 53 7.64 -1.58 -0.47
N SER A 54 8.70 -2.00 0.21
CA SER A 54 9.91 -2.58 -0.42
C SER A 54 9.60 -3.86 -1.19
N SER A 55 8.72 -4.71 -0.67
CA SER A 55 8.26 -5.92 -1.37
C SER A 55 7.47 -5.60 -2.63
N LEU A 56 6.65 -4.53 -2.61
CA LEU A 56 5.98 -4.03 -3.81
C LEU A 56 6.98 -3.51 -4.84
N GLU A 57 8.03 -2.83 -4.44
CA GLU A 57 9.07 -2.36 -5.37
C GLU A 57 9.67 -3.53 -6.17
N ASN A 58 10.05 -4.60 -5.48
CA ASN A 58 10.58 -5.81 -6.12
C ASN A 58 9.55 -6.48 -7.06
N LEU A 59 8.28 -6.50 -6.64
CA LEU A 59 7.18 -7.02 -7.44
C LEU A 59 7.01 -6.22 -8.75
N TYR A 60 7.07 -4.88 -8.67
CA TYR A 60 6.97 -4.01 -9.84
C TYR A 60 8.17 -4.13 -10.78
N ASP A 61 9.38 -4.41 -10.28
CA ASP A 61 10.53 -4.71 -11.13
C ASP A 61 10.33 -5.98 -11.95
N CYS A 62 9.77 -7.04 -11.33
CA CYS A 62 9.42 -8.26 -12.04
C CYS A 62 8.31 -8.04 -13.06
N MET A 63 7.29 -7.23 -12.70
CA MET A 63 6.18 -6.87 -13.58
C MET A 63 6.65 -6.10 -14.81
N GLU A 64 7.53 -5.12 -14.63
CA GLU A 64 8.08 -4.35 -15.74
C GLU A 64 8.84 -5.25 -16.71
N ASN A 65 9.69 -6.11 -16.18
CA ASN A 65 10.41 -7.09 -17.01
C ASN A 65 9.45 -8.03 -17.77
N LEU A 66 8.34 -8.45 -17.14
CA LEU A 66 7.31 -9.27 -17.79
C LEU A 66 6.63 -8.53 -18.95
N LEU A 67 6.28 -7.25 -18.75
CA LEU A 67 5.63 -6.41 -19.78
C LEU A 67 6.55 -6.12 -20.97
N LEU A 68 7.87 -6.12 -20.77
CA LEU A 68 8.85 -5.91 -21.86
C LEU A 68 9.04 -7.14 -22.73
N LEU A 69 8.57 -8.33 -22.33
CA LEU A 69 8.70 -9.54 -23.13
C LEU A 69 7.88 -9.45 -24.43
N PRO A 70 8.44 -9.89 -25.56
CA PRO A 70 7.74 -9.86 -26.85
C PRO A 70 6.38 -10.57 -26.84
N LEU A 71 6.31 -11.73 -26.18
CA LEU A 71 5.07 -12.51 -26.06
C LEU A 71 4.00 -11.77 -25.23
N SER A 72 4.38 -11.16 -24.11
CA SER A 72 3.46 -10.35 -23.28
C SER A 72 2.93 -9.16 -24.05
N ARG A 73 3.80 -8.46 -24.79
CA ARG A 73 3.41 -7.34 -25.65
C ARG A 73 2.46 -7.78 -26.75
N GLN A 74 2.77 -8.89 -27.45
CA GLN A 74 1.90 -9.43 -28.50
C GLN A 74 0.54 -9.83 -27.95
N ALA A 75 0.47 -10.50 -26.80
CA ALA A 75 -0.78 -10.88 -26.15
C ALA A 75 -1.64 -9.66 -25.81
N LEU A 76 -1.06 -8.59 -25.29
CA LEU A 76 -1.77 -7.34 -24.95
C LEU A 76 -2.28 -6.61 -26.22
N VAL A 77 -1.46 -6.54 -27.29
CA VAL A 77 -1.83 -5.86 -28.55
C VAL A 77 -2.97 -6.57 -29.26
N GLN A 78 -2.96 -7.92 -29.28
CA GLN A 78 -4.01 -8.70 -29.96
C GLN A 78 -5.40 -8.45 -29.36
N HIS A 79 -5.48 -8.01 -28.11
CA HIS A 79 -6.71 -7.85 -27.35
C HIS A 79 -6.96 -6.40 -26.87
N GLN A 80 -6.32 -5.43 -27.52
CA GLN A 80 -6.35 -4.00 -27.13
C GLN A 80 -7.76 -3.38 -27.07
N ASN A 81 -8.71 -3.90 -27.83
CA ASN A 81 -10.09 -3.39 -27.89
C ASN A 81 -11.02 -4.03 -26.84
N GLN A 82 -10.49 -4.81 -25.92
CA GLN A 82 -11.30 -5.52 -24.95
C GLN A 82 -11.57 -4.66 -23.71
N LYS A 83 -12.71 -4.91 -23.07
CA LYS A 83 -13.17 -4.17 -21.89
C LYS A 83 -12.16 -4.20 -20.73
N TRP A 84 -11.48 -5.34 -20.53
CA TRP A 84 -10.51 -5.50 -19.44
C TRP A 84 -9.31 -4.55 -19.53
N VAL A 85 -8.94 -4.12 -20.74
CA VAL A 85 -7.82 -3.18 -20.96
C VAL A 85 -8.10 -1.86 -20.25
N ASN A 86 -9.30 -1.31 -20.44
CA ASN A 86 -9.72 -0.09 -19.79
C ASN A 86 -9.84 -0.31 -18.26
N GLU A 87 -10.36 -1.46 -17.84
CA GLU A 87 -10.49 -1.78 -16.42
C GLU A 87 -9.13 -1.88 -15.72
N VAL A 88 -8.11 -2.47 -16.35
CA VAL A 88 -6.74 -2.51 -15.82
C VAL A 88 -6.15 -1.09 -15.78
N ALA A 89 -6.28 -0.32 -16.87
CA ALA A 89 -5.78 1.06 -16.91
C ALA A 89 -6.42 1.96 -15.86
N ASP A 90 -7.73 1.80 -15.61
CA ASP A 90 -8.48 2.52 -14.57
C ASP A 90 -8.05 2.06 -13.16
N GLY A 91 -7.75 0.77 -12.99
CA GLY A 91 -7.20 0.23 -11.75
C GLY A 91 -5.87 0.88 -11.37
N TYR A 92 -4.94 0.99 -12.33
CA TYR A 92 -3.66 1.69 -12.10
C TYR A 92 -3.83 3.19 -11.83
N LEU A 93 -4.81 3.83 -12.47
CA LEU A 93 -5.15 5.22 -12.16
C LEU A 93 -5.65 5.37 -10.73
N LEU A 94 -6.50 4.44 -10.28
CA LEU A 94 -6.98 4.40 -8.90
C LEU A 94 -5.83 4.25 -7.90
N LEU A 95 -4.84 3.37 -8.17
CA LEU A 95 -3.66 3.21 -7.33
C LEU A 95 -2.86 4.50 -7.22
N LEU A 96 -2.69 5.24 -8.32
CA LEU A 96 -2.02 6.57 -8.33
C LEU A 96 -2.78 7.58 -7.48
N ASP A 97 -4.12 7.64 -7.60
CA ASP A 97 -4.95 8.52 -6.77
C ASP A 97 -4.77 8.23 -5.27
N VAL A 98 -4.69 6.94 -4.90
CA VAL A 98 -4.50 6.53 -3.50
C VAL A 98 -3.09 6.86 -3.00
N CYS A 99 -2.06 6.67 -3.82
CA CYS A 99 -0.70 7.10 -3.50
C CYS A 99 -0.64 8.61 -3.23
N SER A 100 -1.27 9.44 -4.10
CA SER A 100 -1.33 10.89 -3.88
C SER A 100 -2.00 11.24 -2.55
N VAL A 101 -3.08 10.56 -2.17
CA VAL A 101 -3.71 10.77 -0.85
C VAL A 101 -2.76 10.40 0.28
N ALA A 102 -1.94 9.35 0.13
CA ALA A 102 -0.97 8.96 1.14
C ALA A 102 0.17 9.99 1.24
N GLU A 103 0.72 10.46 0.12
CA GLU A 103 1.75 11.52 0.08
C GLU A 103 1.27 12.80 0.74
N ASP A 104 0.07 13.28 0.38
CA ASP A 104 -0.53 14.48 0.98
C ASP A 104 -0.73 14.33 2.49
N ALA A 105 -1.18 13.15 2.95
CA ALA A 105 -1.38 12.85 4.37
C ALA A 105 -0.06 12.82 5.16
N LEU A 106 1.00 12.25 4.58
CA LEU A 106 2.34 12.23 5.15
C LEU A 106 2.93 13.64 5.21
N LEU A 107 2.87 14.40 4.11
CA LEU A 107 3.36 15.77 4.02
C LEU A 107 2.68 16.67 5.07
N GLN A 108 1.34 16.67 5.12
CA GLN A 108 0.60 17.50 6.06
C GLN A 108 0.90 17.11 7.53
N THR A 109 1.13 15.83 7.80
CA THR A 109 1.51 15.38 9.14
C THR A 109 2.94 15.79 9.48
N LYS A 110 3.87 15.70 8.54
CA LYS A 110 5.26 16.14 8.66
C LYS A 110 5.37 17.62 9.00
N GLU A 111 4.65 18.46 8.24
CA GLU A 111 4.61 19.90 8.48
C GLU A 111 4.13 20.23 9.91
N GLY A 112 3.05 19.58 10.36
CA GLY A 112 2.54 19.76 11.71
C GLY A 112 3.50 19.28 12.81
N VAL A 113 4.24 18.18 12.57
CA VAL A 113 5.28 17.68 13.49
C VAL A 113 6.43 18.67 13.59
N GLN A 114 6.93 19.19 12.46
CA GLN A 114 8.05 20.13 12.40
C GLN A 114 7.71 21.47 13.06
N GLU A 115 6.50 21.99 12.81
CA GLU A 115 6.01 23.21 13.45
C GLU A 115 5.94 23.05 14.98
N LEU A 116 5.36 21.94 15.43
CA LEU A 116 5.26 21.62 16.85
C LEU A 116 6.65 21.45 17.49
N GLN A 117 7.57 20.73 16.87
CA GLN A 117 8.96 20.61 17.36
C GLN A 117 9.66 21.97 17.44
N SER A 118 9.49 22.82 16.44
CA SER A 118 10.06 24.17 16.39
C SER A 118 9.55 25.04 17.56
N THR A 119 8.27 24.95 17.86
CA THR A 119 7.66 25.70 18.97
C THR A 119 8.12 25.17 20.33
N LEU A 120 8.17 23.84 20.51
CA LEU A 120 8.61 23.21 21.75
C LEU A 120 10.10 23.46 22.07
N ARG A 121 10.94 23.68 21.06
CA ARG A 121 12.33 24.09 21.24
C ARG A 121 12.46 25.54 21.74
N ARG A 122 11.55 26.42 21.30
CA ARG A 122 11.55 27.85 21.68
C ARG A 122 10.89 28.12 23.02
N ARG A 123 9.89 27.31 23.38
CA ARG A 123 9.09 27.46 24.63
C ARG A 123 9.01 26.12 25.33
N PRO A 124 9.46 26.05 26.60
CA PRO A 124 9.39 24.81 27.37
C PRO A 124 7.95 24.29 27.48
N TYR A 125 7.84 22.99 27.40
CA TYR A 125 6.56 22.29 27.52
C TYR A 125 5.96 22.52 28.90
N GLY A 126 4.74 23.07 28.99
CA GLY A 126 4.07 23.39 30.26
C GLY A 126 3.60 24.85 30.38
N GLU A 127 4.09 25.77 29.55
CA GLU A 127 3.57 27.13 29.48
C GLU A 127 2.33 27.20 28.56
N HIS A 128 1.47 28.22 28.78
CA HIS A 128 0.22 28.41 28.01
C HIS A 128 0.42 28.51 26.49
N GLY A 129 1.65 28.80 26.04
CA GLY A 129 1.99 28.90 24.62
C GLY A 129 1.97 27.59 23.87
N ALA A 130 2.45 26.49 24.45
CA ALA A 130 2.55 25.19 23.75
C ALA A 130 1.20 24.46 23.62
N ALA A 131 0.19 24.87 24.34
CA ALA A 131 -1.13 24.22 24.30
C ALA A 131 -1.93 24.53 23.03
N ASN A 132 -1.72 25.72 22.46
CA ASN A 132 -2.39 26.10 21.22
C ASN A 132 -1.82 25.32 20.03
N GLU A 133 -0.52 25.21 19.94
CA GLU A 133 0.17 24.48 18.87
C GLU A 133 -0.14 22.98 18.91
N VAL A 134 -0.24 22.39 20.10
CA VAL A 134 -0.73 21.00 20.26
C VAL A 134 -2.17 20.87 19.77
N ALA A 135 -3.03 21.86 20.09
CA ALA A 135 -4.40 21.85 19.61
C ALA A 135 -4.50 22.01 18.08
N GLU A 136 -3.65 22.83 17.48
CA GLU A 136 -3.55 23.01 16.02
C GLU A 136 -3.05 21.73 15.35
N TYR A 137 -2.01 21.10 15.87
CA TYR A 137 -1.53 19.80 15.42
C TYR A 137 -2.67 18.76 15.43
N LEU A 138 -3.38 18.61 16.54
CA LEU A 138 -4.49 17.65 16.63
C LEU A 138 -5.65 17.99 15.70
N ALA A 139 -5.91 19.28 15.46
CA ALA A 139 -6.91 19.72 14.50
C ALA A 139 -6.50 19.36 13.06
N SER A 140 -5.23 19.55 12.70
CA SER A 140 -4.66 19.12 11.41
C SER A 140 -4.74 17.60 11.28
N ARG A 141 -4.30 16.83 12.28
CA ARG A 141 -4.42 15.37 12.28
C ARG A 141 -5.87 14.89 12.10
N LYS A 142 -6.85 15.58 12.70
CA LYS A 142 -8.26 15.26 12.51
C LYS A 142 -8.72 15.47 11.06
N LYS A 143 -8.21 16.50 10.36
CA LYS A 143 -8.47 16.72 8.94
C LYS A 143 -7.88 15.60 8.09
N VAL A 144 -6.62 15.24 8.30
CA VAL A 144 -5.93 14.12 7.63
C VAL A 144 -6.72 12.83 7.80
N LYS A 145 -7.07 12.45 9.03
CA LYS A 145 -7.89 11.26 9.32
C LYS A 145 -9.24 11.26 8.59
N LYS A 146 -9.87 12.42 8.43
CA LYS A 146 -11.14 12.56 7.70
C LYS A 146 -10.95 12.31 6.20
N VAL A 147 -9.90 12.86 5.60
CA VAL A 147 -9.57 12.66 4.17
C VAL A 147 -9.28 11.18 3.91
N ILE A 148 -8.40 10.56 4.70
CA ILE A 148 -8.09 9.13 4.62
C ILE A 148 -9.36 8.27 4.76
N SER A 149 -10.21 8.56 5.75
CA SER A 149 -11.44 7.80 5.97
C SER A 149 -12.43 7.92 4.81
N LYS A 150 -12.43 9.05 4.11
CA LYS A 150 -13.20 9.23 2.87
C LYS A 150 -12.62 8.39 1.75
N SER A 151 -11.31 8.48 1.50
CA SER A 151 -10.61 7.72 0.48
C SER A 151 -10.82 6.21 0.66
N LEU A 152 -10.63 5.68 1.87
CA LEU A 152 -10.86 4.25 2.18
C LEU A 152 -12.31 3.79 1.93
N ARG A 153 -13.31 4.65 2.14
CA ARG A 153 -14.72 4.33 1.82
C ARG A 153 -14.96 4.30 0.31
N ASP A 154 -14.40 5.27 -0.39
CA ASP A 154 -14.54 5.39 -1.85
C ASP A 154 -13.88 4.20 -2.53
N LEU A 155 -12.70 3.75 -2.04
CA LEU A 155 -12.03 2.52 -2.49
C LEU A 155 -12.91 1.28 -2.35
N LYS A 156 -13.47 1.05 -1.16
CA LYS A 156 -14.36 -0.10 -0.91
C LYS A 156 -15.61 -0.09 -1.79
N SER A 157 -16.10 1.11 -2.15
CA SER A 157 -17.22 1.25 -3.09
C SER A 157 -16.85 0.89 -4.50
N LYS A 158 -15.63 1.25 -4.96
CA LYS A 158 -15.12 0.94 -6.30
C LYS A 158 -14.79 -0.55 -6.45
N GLN A 159 -14.14 -1.17 -5.45
CA GLN A 159 -13.83 -2.61 -5.44
C GLN A 159 -15.05 -3.50 -5.63
N ARG A 160 -16.19 -3.17 -5.00
CA ARG A 160 -17.43 -3.96 -5.11
C ARG A 160 -18.07 -3.95 -6.50
N LYS A 161 -17.69 -3.01 -7.37
CA LYS A 161 -18.24 -2.85 -8.71
C LYS A 161 -17.44 -3.59 -9.79
N CYS A 162 -16.28 -4.13 -9.45
CA CYS A 162 -15.40 -4.82 -10.39
C CYS A 162 -15.69 -6.33 -10.39
N ASP A 163 -16.85 -6.74 -10.94
CA ASP A 163 -17.06 -8.13 -11.37
C ASP A 163 -16.38 -8.32 -12.71
N PHE A 164 -15.24 -8.99 -12.67
CA PHE A 164 -14.40 -9.20 -13.83
C PHE A 164 -14.68 -10.59 -14.43
N SER A 165 -15.29 -10.64 -15.61
CA SER A 165 -15.43 -11.86 -16.40
C SER A 165 -14.53 -11.78 -17.63
N ILE A 166 -13.45 -12.56 -17.64
CA ILE A 166 -12.63 -12.75 -18.84
C ILE A 166 -13.34 -13.78 -19.72
N SER A 167 -13.84 -13.32 -20.86
CA SER A 167 -14.42 -14.21 -21.91
C SER A 167 -13.37 -14.52 -22.97
N GLU A 168 -12.14 -14.80 -22.56
CA GLU A 168 -11.02 -15.00 -23.49
C GLU A 168 -10.73 -16.48 -23.72
N LYS A 169 -10.35 -16.79 -24.93
CA LYS A 169 -9.98 -18.15 -25.37
C LYS A 169 -8.48 -18.42 -25.30
N GLU A 170 -7.66 -17.38 -25.25
CA GLU A 170 -6.19 -17.47 -25.25
C GLU A 170 -5.65 -17.56 -23.80
N PRO A 171 -5.10 -18.72 -23.39
CA PRO A 171 -4.68 -18.94 -21.99
C PRO A 171 -3.53 -18.03 -21.57
N GLU A 172 -2.66 -17.60 -22.49
CA GLU A 172 -1.53 -16.71 -22.17
C GLU A 172 -1.99 -15.30 -21.83
N THR A 173 -2.96 -14.76 -22.59
CA THR A 173 -3.56 -13.45 -22.30
C THR A 173 -4.30 -13.47 -20.98
N VAL A 174 -5.08 -14.51 -20.72
CA VAL A 174 -5.79 -14.69 -19.45
C VAL A 174 -4.82 -14.70 -18.29
N ALA A 175 -3.73 -15.46 -18.36
CA ALA A 175 -2.71 -15.53 -17.32
C ALA A 175 -2.08 -14.16 -17.05
N LEU A 176 -1.72 -13.40 -18.09
CA LEU A 176 -1.13 -12.08 -17.95
C LEU A 176 -2.10 -11.08 -17.31
N VAL A 177 -3.36 -11.07 -17.72
CA VAL A 177 -4.39 -10.20 -17.13
C VAL A 177 -4.66 -10.55 -15.67
N CYS A 178 -4.68 -11.85 -15.33
CA CYS A 178 -4.80 -12.29 -13.94
C CYS A 178 -3.63 -11.78 -13.10
N ILE A 179 -2.39 -11.88 -13.58
CA ILE A 179 -1.21 -11.36 -12.88
C ILE A 179 -1.33 -9.85 -12.67
N LEU A 180 -1.67 -9.07 -13.69
CA LEU A 180 -1.85 -7.62 -13.59
C LEU A 180 -2.89 -7.26 -12.50
N ARG A 181 -4.00 -7.98 -12.45
CA ARG A 181 -5.04 -7.80 -11.44
C ARG A 181 -4.60 -8.21 -10.04
N GLU A 182 -3.89 -9.29 -9.90
CA GLU A 182 -3.39 -9.74 -8.60
C GLU A 182 -2.39 -8.73 -8.02
N VAL A 183 -1.51 -8.17 -8.86
CA VAL A 183 -0.59 -7.10 -8.47
C VAL A 183 -1.34 -5.83 -8.08
N GLU A 184 -2.37 -5.44 -8.83
CA GLU A 184 -3.25 -4.32 -8.50
C GLU A 184 -3.90 -4.50 -7.11
N VAL A 185 -4.50 -5.67 -6.86
CA VAL A 185 -5.16 -5.98 -5.58
C VAL A 185 -4.17 -5.98 -4.43
N ALA A 186 -3.00 -6.61 -4.58
CA ALA A 186 -1.96 -6.62 -3.55
C ALA A 186 -1.47 -5.20 -3.23
N THR A 187 -1.24 -4.37 -4.26
CA THR A 187 -0.85 -2.98 -4.10
C THR A 187 -1.90 -2.18 -3.36
N LEU A 188 -3.16 -2.34 -3.74
CA LEU A 188 -4.28 -1.65 -3.08
C LEU A 188 -4.37 -2.02 -1.60
N THR A 189 -4.17 -3.30 -1.26
CA THR A 189 -4.22 -3.77 0.13
C THR A 189 -3.09 -3.16 0.98
N VAL A 190 -1.87 -3.07 0.43
CA VAL A 190 -0.76 -2.40 1.12
C VAL A 190 -1.04 -0.91 1.31
N LEU A 191 -1.59 -0.23 0.30
CA LEU A 191 -1.98 1.18 0.41
C LEU A 191 -3.11 1.41 1.41
N GLU A 192 -4.10 0.51 1.49
CA GLU A 192 -5.15 0.54 2.53
C GLU A 192 -4.55 0.37 3.93
N SER A 193 -3.58 -0.54 4.09
CA SER A 193 -2.86 -0.75 5.35
C SER A 193 -2.05 0.49 5.74
N LEU A 194 -1.35 1.12 4.79
CA LEU A 194 -0.61 2.36 4.99
C LEU A 194 -1.53 3.50 5.43
N LEU A 195 -2.61 3.75 4.70
CA LEU A 195 -3.58 4.79 5.04
C LEU A 195 -4.21 4.55 6.42
N SER A 196 -4.49 3.29 6.75
CA SER A 196 -5.03 2.90 8.05
C SER A 196 -4.01 3.15 9.17
N SER A 197 -2.72 2.90 8.95
CA SER A 197 -1.63 3.19 9.89
C SER A 197 -1.48 4.69 10.13
N ILE A 198 -1.49 5.51 9.06
CA ILE A 198 -1.43 6.98 9.18
C ILE A 198 -2.65 7.53 9.92
N ALA A 199 -3.85 7.00 9.65
CA ALA A 199 -5.07 7.44 10.32
C ALA A 199 -5.13 7.01 11.80
N GLY A 200 -4.47 5.90 12.15
CA GLY A 200 -4.62 5.25 13.44
C GLY A 200 -6.01 4.59 13.61
N PRO A 201 -6.27 3.91 14.71
CA PRO A 201 -7.50 3.17 14.92
C PRO A 201 -8.72 4.09 14.80
N LYS A 202 -9.76 3.58 14.14
CA LYS A 202 -11.05 4.27 14.09
C LYS A 202 -11.54 4.44 15.52
N MET A 203 -11.70 5.67 15.97
CA MET A 203 -12.50 5.94 17.17
C MET A 203 -13.92 5.44 16.89
N GLN A 204 -14.20 4.19 17.25
CA GLN A 204 -15.58 3.75 17.39
C GLN A 204 -16.20 4.62 18.49
N SER A 205 -17.14 5.44 18.10
CA SER A 205 -17.98 6.18 19.03
C SER A 205 -18.61 5.15 19.97
N LYS A 206 -18.23 5.17 21.26
CA LYS A 206 -18.78 4.41 22.39
C LYS A 206 -17.97 3.25 22.96
N THR A 207 -16.69 3.07 22.69
CA THR A 207 -15.86 2.29 23.62
C THR A 207 -15.08 3.26 24.50
N SER A 208 -15.26 3.09 25.80
CA SER A 208 -14.75 3.89 26.89
C SER A 208 -13.34 4.43 26.64
N LYS A 209 -13.17 5.75 26.66
CA LYS A 209 -11.87 6.46 26.65
C LYS A 209 -10.89 5.93 27.72
N TRP A 210 -11.36 5.18 28.69
CA TRP A 210 -10.62 4.52 29.77
C TRP A 210 -9.78 3.33 29.33
N SER A 211 -10.17 2.62 28.26
CA SER A 211 -9.47 1.43 27.80
C SER A 211 -8.08 1.75 27.23
N LEU A 212 -7.95 2.87 26.50
CA LEU A 212 -6.64 3.29 25.94
C LEU A 212 -5.72 3.87 27.02
N VAL A 213 -6.27 4.64 27.95
CA VAL A 213 -5.51 5.19 29.07
C VAL A 213 -5.03 4.10 30.03
N SER A 214 -5.88 3.09 30.30
CA SER A 214 -5.48 1.94 31.13
C SER A 214 -4.34 1.14 30.49
N ARG A 215 -4.33 0.96 29.19
CA ARG A 215 -3.25 0.25 28.47
C ARG A 215 -1.92 0.99 28.52
N LEU A 216 -1.94 2.32 28.42
CA LEU A 216 -0.73 3.16 28.53
C LEU A 216 -0.21 3.25 29.98
N MET A 217 -1.11 3.23 30.99
CA MET A 217 -0.74 3.33 32.41
C MET A 217 -0.22 2.01 32.99
N HIS A 218 -0.60 0.84 32.42
CA HIS A 218 -0.19 -0.48 32.93
C HIS A 218 1.17 -0.97 32.41
N SER A 219 1.90 -0.15 31.66
CA SER A 219 3.25 -0.46 31.17
C SER A 219 4.34 -0.55 32.27
N LYS A 220 3.96 -0.52 33.56
CA LYS A 220 4.91 -0.56 34.68
C LYS A 220 4.59 -1.61 35.74
N ARG A 221 4.03 -2.77 35.38
CA ARG A 221 4.08 -3.94 36.31
C ARG A 221 3.76 -5.26 35.57
N VAL A 222 4.69 -6.18 35.75
CA VAL A 222 4.61 -7.65 35.55
C VAL A 222 4.55 -8.15 34.11
N GLU A 223 5.64 -8.82 33.75
CA GLU A 223 5.81 -9.75 32.65
C GLU A 223 4.70 -10.82 32.65
N SER A 224 3.81 -10.71 31.70
CA SER A 224 3.08 -11.83 31.13
C SER A 224 3.04 -11.60 29.63
N GLU A 225 3.46 -12.62 28.90
CA GLU A 225 3.47 -12.69 27.43
C GLU A 225 2.02 -12.65 26.89
N GLU A 226 1.42 -11.46 26.91
CA GLU A 226 0.21 -11.16 26.13
C GLU A 226 0.61 -10.18 25.04
N GLU A 227 0.23 -10.52 23.78
CA GLU A 227 0.46 -9.78 22.55
C GLU A 227 0.43 -8.26 22.77
N LYS A 228 1.59 -7.63 22.82
CA LYS A 228 1.74 -6.18 22.72
C LYS A 228 1.34 -5.79 21.30
N ALA A 229 0.08 -5.43 21.10
CA ALA A 229 -0.31 -4.70 19.90
C ALA A 229 0.60 -3.47 19.82
N GLU A 230 1.56 -3.51 18.92
CA GLU A 230 2.54 -2.45 18.70
C GLU A 230 1.81 -1.24 18.12
N PHE A 231 1.56 -0.24 18.93
CA PHE A 231 0.94 1.02 18.49
C PHE A 231 1.88 1.70 17.50
N GLY A 232 1.36 2.04 16.31
CA GLY A 232 2.13 2.80 15.33
C GLY A 232 2.53 4.18 15.88
N GLU A 233 3.63 4.73 15.37
CA GLU A 233 4.17 6.03 15.86
C GLU A 233 3.14 7.16 15.79
N PHE A 234 2.28 7.15 14.74
CA PHE A 234 1.17 8.11 14.61
C PHE A 234 0.19 8.05 15.78
N GLU A 235 -0.14 6.84 16.23
CA GLU A 235 -1.08 6.63 17.35
C GLU A 235 -0.46 7.02 18.68
N LYS A 236 0.82 6.68 18.91
CA LYS A 236 1.57 7.03 20.12
C LYS A 236 1.57 8.53 20.34
N VAL A 237 1.87 9.32 19.29
CA VAL A 237 1.89 10.78 19.35
C VAL A 237 0.49 11.36 19.52
N ASP A 238 -0.49 10.91 18.74
CA ASP A 238 -1.87 11.38 18.84
C ASP A 238 -2.46 11.10 20.25
N ALA A 239 -2.21 9.92 20.83
CA ALA A 239 -2.66 9.56 22.17
C ALA A 239 -1.98 10.39 23.26
N ALA A 240 -0.66 10.61 23.17
CA ALA A 240 0.08 11.42 24.11
C ALA A 240 -0.47 12.84 24.19
N PHE A 241 -0.77 13.47 23.05
CA PHE A 241 -1.32 14.82 23.02
C PHE A 241 -2.79 14.92 23.41
N GLN A 242 -3.62 13.92 23.07
CA GLN A 242 -5.02 13.88 23.51
C GLN A 242 -5.15 13.75 25.01
N THR A 243 -4.31 12.92 25.64
CA THR A 243 -4.28 12.80 27.11
C THR A 243 -3.87 14.11 27.78
N HIS A 244 -2.90 14.82 27.19
CA HIS A 244 -2.43 16.11 27.72
C HIS A 244 -3.54 17.18 27.71
N ILE A 245 -4.30 17.31 26.63
CA ILE A 245 -5.41 18.29 26.56
C ILE A 245 -6.54 17.94 27.53
N SER A 246 -6.82 16.63 27.70
CA SER A 246 -7.91 16.17 28.57
C SER A 246 -7.61 16.36 30.06
N GLN A 247 -6.33 16.43 30.46
CA GLN A 247 -5.87 16.49 31.86
C GLN A 247 -5.60 17.90 32.35
N LYS A 248 -5.88 18.97 31.59
CA LYS A 248 -5.76 20.37 32.06
C LYS A 248 -6.53 20.68 33.36
N THR A 249 -7.40 19.76 33.83
CA THR A 249 -8.18 19.89 35.05
C THR A 249 -7.59 19.18 36.26
N SER A 250 -6.51 18.39 36.14
CA SER A 250 -5.88 17.70 37.28
C SER A 250 -4.37 17.96 37.32
N LYS A 251 -3.91 18.45 38.47
CA LYS A 251 -2.58 19.02 38.78
C LYS A 251 -1.37 18.08 38.69
N SER A 252 -1.40 16.95 38.00
CA SER A 252 -0.29 16.00 38.07
C SER A 252 -0.15 15.09 36.85
N PHE A 253 0.36 15.63 35.74
CA PHE A 253 1.04 14.75 34.77
C PHE A 253 2.09 15.54 33.99
N ASN A 254 3.32 15.49 34.48
CA ASN A 254 4.49 16.06 33.84
C ASN A 254 5.00 15.04 32.83
N ILE A 255 4.48 15.04 31.60
CA ILE A 255 5.19 14.37 30.47
C ILE A 255 6.49 15.17 30.35
N LYS A 256 7.63 14.54 30.64
CA LYS A 256 8.92 15.20 30.46
C LYS A 256 9.04 15.67 29.03
N ALA A 257 9.44 16.92 28.82
CA ALA A 257 9.62 17.51 27.50
C ALA A 257 10.48 16.62 26.55
N GLU A 258 11.44 15.93 27.14
CA GLU A 258 12.30 14.96 26.46
C GLU A 258 11.51 13.79 25.83
N ASN A 259 10.51 13.25 26.54
CA ASN A 259 9.69 12.15 26.00
C ASN A 259 8.85 12.62 24.80
N VAL A 260 8.35 13.84 24.80
CA VAL A 260 7.59 14.41 23.69
C VAL A 260 8.49 14.63 22.48
N GLN A 261 9.69 15.16 22.69
CA GLN A 261 10.66 15.36 21.60
C GLN A 261 11.07 14.02 20.99
N ASN A 262 11.30 12.99 21.79
CA ASN A 262 11.62 11.65 21.29
C ASN A 262 10.46 11.05 20.49
N LEU A 263 9.20 11.18 20.95
CA LEU A 263 8.02 10.70 20.24
C LEU A 263 7.85 11.41 18.87
N LEU A 264 8.04 12.74 18.85
CA LEU A 264 7.97 13.50 17.60
C LEU A 264 9.13 13.17 16.66
N GLY A 265 10.34 12.94 17.18
CA GLY A 265 11.49 12.51 16.39
C GLY A 265 11.29 11.15 15.74
N ASN A 266 10.76 10.18 16.49
CA ASN A 266 10.45 8.85 15.96
C ASN A 266 9.35 8.92 14.89
N LEU A 267 8.33 9.74 15.11
CA LEU A 267 7.27 9.95 14.12
C LEU A 267 7.83 10.59 12.84
N GLU A 268 8.72 11.58 12.94
CA GLU A 268 9.35 12.23 11.79
C GLU A 268 10.19 11.25 10.97
N LEU A 269 10.96 10.38 11.63
CA LEU A 269 11.70 9.29 10.96
C LEU A 269 10.76 8.32 10.25
N SER A 270 9.71 7.87 10.93
CA SER A 270 8.70 6.99 10.33
C SER A 270 8.02 7.63 9.11
N ILE A 271 7.67 8.92 9.18
CA ILE A 271 7.10 9.66 8.05
C ILE A 271 8.11 9.71 6.89
N HIS A 272 9.39 9.95 7.17
CA HIS A 272 10.42 10.02 6.14
C HIS A 272 10.57 8.70 5.38
N ASP A 273 10.61 7.58 6.11
CA ASP A 273 10.74 6.25 5.50
C ASP A 273 9.51 5.89 4.65
N LEU A 274 8.31 6.17 5.17
CA LEU A 274 7.06 5.95 4.44
C LEU A 274 6.94 6.83 3.19
N ASP A 275 7.31 8.10 3.27
CA ASP A 275 7.31 9.06 2.16
C ASP A 275 8.22 8.58 1.04
N GLY A 276 9.44 8.13 1.39
CA GLY A 276 10.38 7.52 0.44
C GLY A 276 9.80 6.31 -0.30
N GLY A 277 9.19 5.38 0.45
CA GLY A 277 8.58 4.17 -0.11
C GLY A 277 7.36 4.46 -0.98
N VAL A 278 6.47 5.38 -0.55
CA VAL A 278 5.29 5.78 -1.36
C VAL A 278 5.72 6.48 -2.64
N GLY A 279 6.67 7.41 -2.57
CA GLY A 279 7.20 8.10 -3.75
C GLY A 279 7.90 7.15 -4.74
N SER A 280 8.57 6.10 -4.24
CA SER A 280 9.13 5.04 -5.09
C SER A 280 8.03 4.24 -5.78
N LEU A 281 7.01 3.80 -5.03
CA LEU A 281 5.86 3.08 -5.57
C LEU A 281 5.11 3.92 -6.61
N PHE A 282 4.88 5.21 -6.35
CA PHE A 282 4.21 6.12 -7.27
C PHE A 282 4.91 6.19 -8.63
N ARG A 283 6.25 6.33 -8.63
CA ARG A 283 7.06 6.33 -9.88
C ARG A 283 6.92 5.02 -10.64
N ARG A 284 6.89 3.86 -9.95
CA ARG A 284 6.72 2.54 -10.57
C ARG A 284 5.33 2.36 -11.16
N LEU A 285 4.29 2.82 -10.47
CA LEU A 285 2.91 2.82 -10.98
C LEU A 285 2.77 3.65 -12.26
N ILE A 286 3.37 4.86 -12.30
CA ILE A 286 3.42 5.68 -13.52
C ILE A 286 4.10 4.91 -14.65
N LYS A 287 5.28 4.33 -14.38
CA LYS A 287 6.07 3.61 -15.39
C LYS A 287 5.30 2.41 -15.94
N THR A 288 4.68 1.60 -15.07
CA THR A 288 3.86 0.47 -15.48
C THR A 288 2.67 0.90 -16.32
N ARG A 289 1.94 1.96 -15.89
CA ARG A 289 0.81 2.51 -16.63
C ARG A 289 1.22 3.04 -18.00
N VAL A 290 2.34 3.75 -18.10
CA VAL A 290 2.87 4.25 -19.37
C VAL A 290 3.29 3.09 -20.27
N SER A 291 3.93 2.06 -19.74
CA SER A 291 4.29 0.84 -20.50
C SER A 291 3.06 0.14 -21.06
N LEU A 292 2.01 -0.04 -20.25
CA LEU A 292 0.73 -0.60 -20.69
C LEU A 292 0.09 0.23 -21.81
N LEU A 293 -0.01 1.54 -21.64
CA LEU A 293 -0.59 2.43 -22.65
C LEU A 293 0.21 2.44 -23.95
N ASN A 294 1.54 2.41 -23.87
CA ASN A 294 2.40 2.34 -25.06
C ASN A 294 2.23 1.01 -25.80
N ILE A 295 2.09 -0.12 -25.09
CA ILE A 295 1.85 -1.42 -25.69
C ILE A 295 0.49 -1.45 -26.40
N LEU A 296 -0.52 -0.84 -25.78
CA LEU A 296 -1.89 -0.84 -26.30
C LEU A 296 -2.12 0.14 -27.46
N ASN A 297 -1.25 1.15 -27.62
CA ASN A 297 -1.38 2.15 -28.69
C ASN A 297 -0.50 1.83 -29.93
N HIS A 298 0.29 0.77 -29.90
CA HIS A 298 1.14 0.31 -31.00
C HIS A 298 0.72 -1.07 -31.51
#